data_86412f1c5a1783f77e856c42305107ed
#
_entry.id   86412f1c5a1783f77e856c42305107ed
#
_cell.length_a   1.000
_cell.length_b   1.000
_cell.length_c   1.000
_cell.angle_alpha   90.00
_cell.angle_beta   90.00
_cell.angle_gamma   90.00
#
_symmetry.space_group_name_H-M   'P 1'
#
loop_
_entity.id
_entity.type
_entity.pdbx_description
1 polymer ?
#
loop_
_entity_poly.entity_id
_entity_poly.type
_entity_poly.pdbx_seq_one_letter_code
_entity_poly.pdbx_strand_id
1 'polypeptide(L)'
;MVEGKTFAEEFKSSVAPSRLWKASVLDMHVLAPKIASQFIESVEVEGDGGVGTTKTFNFTAAVPMLRYVKNKVDILDNENLLYKYTVVEGLEKFKSNTNQIKIEGSEDGGSVFKFSGEYINVGDDDDEAAEADIKAAKEGNLNMFKGVEAYLLANPNAYV
;
A
#
# COMPACT_ATOMS: atom_id res chain seq x y z
N MET A 1 14.59 25.21 -1.48
CA MET A 1 14.54 23.83 -0.98
C MET A 1 13.10 23.31 -1.04
N VAL A 2 12.90 22.18 -1.67
CA VAL A 2 11.56 21.58 -1.81
C VAL A 2 11.28 20.76 -0.55
N GLU A 3 10.21 21.10 0.15
CA GLU A 3 9.77 20.31 1.31
C GLU A 3 8.91 19.16 0.85
N GLY A 4 9.02 18.03 1.54
CA GLY A 4 8.17 16.88 1.29
C GLY A 4 6.72 17.18 1.68
N LYS A 5 5.80 16.68 0.85
CA LYS A 5 4.37 16.73 1.15
C LYS A 5 3.96 15.43 1.81
N THR A 6 2.93 15.49 2.64
CA THR A 6 2.45 14.32 3.37
C THR A 6 0.97 14.10 3.16
N PHE A 7 0.54 12.86 3.33
CA PHE A 7 -0.87 12.52 3.44
C PHE A 7 -1.05 11.48 4.54
N ALA A 8 -2.27 11.42 5.09
CA ALA A 8 -2.62 10.41 6.08
C ALA A 8 -4.11 10.08 5.95
N GLU A 9 -4.41 8.79 5.93
CA GLU A 9 -5.76 8.27 5.87
C GLU A 9 -5.88 7.11 6.85
N GLU A 10 -7.09 6.91 7.40
CA GLU A 10 -7.35 5.77 8.28
C GLU A 10 -8.77 5.26 8.12
N PHE A 11 -8.96 3.98 8.43
CA PHE A 11 -10.30 3.42 8.53
C PHE A 11 -10.36 2.40 9.65
N LYS A 12 -11.54 2.21 10.20
CA LYS A 12 -11.80 1.20 11.22
C LYS A 12 -12.28 -0.09 10.57
N SER A 13 -11.86 -1.22 11.14
CA SER A 13 -12.25 -2.54 10.67
C SER A 13 -12.65 -3.42 11.85
N SER A 14 -13.60 -4.33 11.64
CA SER A 14 -13.93 -5.35 12.62
C SER A 14 -12.96 -6.54 12.58
N VAL A 15 -12.07 -6.59 11.60
CA VAL A 15 -11.09 -7.67 11.46
C VAL A 15 -9.99 -7.50 12.50
N ALA A 16 -9.57 -8.61 13.14
CA ALA A 16 -8.49 -8.59 14.12
C ALA A 16 -7.18 -8.08 13.50
N PRO A 17 -6.37 -7.32 14.27
CA PRO A 17 -5.15 -6.72 13.74
C PRO A 17 -4.19 -7.72 13.08
N SER A 18 -3.99 -8.88 13.68
CA SER A 18 -3.06 -9.88 13.14
C SER A 18 -3.51 -10.42 11.78
N ARG A 19 -4.81 -10.62 11.60
CA ARG A 19 -5.36 -11.08 10.32
C ARG A 19 -5.19 -10.01 9.24
N LEU A 20 -5.54 -8.78 9.59
CA LEU A 20 -5.42 -7.66 8.66
C LEU A 20 -3.95 -7.43 8.25
N TRP A 21 -3.03 -7.57 9.19
CA TRP A 21 -1.60 -7.47 8.94
C TRP A 21 -1.10 -8.58 8.00
N LYS A 22 -1.42 -9.83 8.31
CA LYS A 22 -0.98 -10.97 7.49
C LYS A 22 -1.46 -10.84 6.05
N ALA A 23 -2.70 -10.43 5.86
CA ALA A 23 -3.29 -10.29 4.53
C ALA A 23 -2.80 -9.05 3.79
N SER A 24 -2.81 -7.90 4.47
CA SER A 24 -2.50 -6.61 3.82
C SER A 24 -1.02 -6.38 3.58
N VAL A 25 -0.16 -6.92 4.43
CA VAL A 25 1.28 -6.68 4.37
C VAL A 25 2.03 -7.93 3.94
N LEU A 26 1.89 -9.02 4.70
CA LEU A 26 2.72 -10.21 4.48
C LEU A 26 2.35 -10.95 3.20
N ASP A 27 1.07 -10.95 2.83
CA ASP A 27 0.57 -11.74 1.71
C ASP A 27 -0.11 -10.91 0.61
N MET A 28 0.17 -9.62 0.58
CA MET A 28 -0.40 -8.71 -0.43
C MET A 28 -0.04 -9.15 -1.85
N HIS A 29 1.16 -9.68 -2.05
CA HIS A 29 1.61 -10.16 -3.36
C HIS A 29 0.76 -11.32 -3.89
N VAL A 30 0.14 -12.09 -3.01
CA VAL A 30 -0.79 -13.17 -3.37
C VAL A 30 -2.20 -12.63 -3.56
N LEU A 31 -2.64 -11.79 -2.62
CA LEU A 31 -4.03 -11.30 -2.60
C LEU A 31 -4.33 -10.23 -3.64
N ALA A 32 -3.39 -9.33 -3.91
CA ALA A 32 -3.66 -8.20 -4.80
C ALA A 32 -4.13 -8.63 -6.20
N PRO A 33 -3.47 -9.58 -6.88
CA PRO A 33 -3.96 -10.03 -8.18
C PRO A 33 -5.30 -10.76 -8.10
N LYS A 34 -5.63 -11.30 -6.93
CA LYS A 34 -6.88 -12.05 -6.72
C LYS A 34 -8.06 -11.13 -6.46
N ILE A 35 -7.89 -10.14 -5.57
CA ILE A 35 -8.99 -9.25 -5.17
C ILE A 35 -9.11 -8.01 -6.06
N ALA A 36 -8.05 -7.65 -6.77
CA ALA A 36 -8.02 -6.48 -7.65
C ALA A 36 -7.57 -6.84 -9.06
N SER A 37 -8.00 -7.99 -9.58
CA SER A 37 -7.60 -8.50 -10.88
C SER A 37 -7.92 -7.58 -12.05
N GLN A 38 -8.87 -6.66 -11.87
CA GLN A 38 -9.21 -5.65 -12.88
C GLN A 38 -8.07 -4.65 -13.08
N PHE A 39 -7.28 -4.40 -12.04
CA PHE A 39 -6.24 -3.38 -12.05
C PHE A 39 -4.84 -3.96 -11.92
N ILE A 40 -4.67 -5.05 -11.19
CA ILE A 40 -3.37 -5.66 -10.94
C ILE A 40 -3.29 -7.01 -11.63
N GLU A 41 -2.35 -7.10 -12.57
CA GLU A 41 -2.11 -8.32 -13.33
C GLU A 41 -1.31 -9.32 -12.52
N SER A 42 -0.24 -8.85 -11.88
CA SER A 42 0.67 -9.69 -11.11
C SER A 42 1.49 -8.87 -10.14
N VAL A 43 2.07 -9.54 -9.14
CA VAL A 43 3.05 -8.94 -8.23
C VAL A 43 4.27 -9.85 -8.19
N GLU A 44 5.43 -9.29 -8.50
CA GLU A 44 6.70 -10.00 -8.46
C GLU A 44 7.45 -9.62 -7.18
N VAL A 45 7.98 -10.61 -6.47
CA VAL A 45 8.72 -10.40 -5.22
C VAL A 45 10.15 -10.86 -5.40
N GLU A 46 11.11 -9.99 -5.10
CA GLU A 46 12.53 -10.33 -5.07
C GLU A 46 13.06 -10.10 -3.65
N GLY A 47 13.46 -11.17 -2.99
CA GLY A 47 13.95 -11.15 -1.62
C GLY A 47 13.19 -12.11 -0.73
N ASP A 48 13.47 -12.05 0.56
CA ASP A 48 12.91 -12.97 1.57
C ASP A 48 11.62 -12.46 2.23
N GLY A 49 11.12 -11.31 1.81
CA GLY A 49 9.94 -10.67 2.38
C GLY A 49 10.26 -9.60 3.42
N GLY A 50 11.48 -9.58 3.95
CA GLY A 50 11.92 -8.60 4.94
C GLY A 50 12.48 -7.34 4.34
N VAL A 51 13.18 -6.55 5.16
CA VAL A 51 13.82 -5.30 4.74
C VAL A 51 14.74 -5.55 3.54
N GLY A 52 14.64 -4.68 2.55
CA GLY A 52 15.40 -4.79 1.30
C GLY A 52 14.69 -5.57 0.19
N THR A 53 13.63 -6.30 0.52
CA THR A 53 12.80 -6.98 -0.48
C THR A 53 12.16 -5.96 -1.40
N THR A 54 12.09 -6.27 -2.69
CA THR A 54 11.36 -5.44 -3.65
C THR A 54 10.11 -6.17 -4.13
N LYS A 55 9.05 -5.40 -4.33
CA LYS A 55 7.77 -5.89 -4.84
C LYS A 55 7.37 -5.05 -6.03
N THR A 56 7.19 -5.69 -7.17
CA THR A 56 6.77 -5.01 -8.39
C THR A 56 5.31 -5.34 -8.66
N PHE A 57 4.47 -4.30 -8.62
CA PHE A 57 3.05 -4.41 -8.93
C PHE A 57 2.86 -4.07 -10.40
N ASN A 58 2.47 -5.06 -11.20
CA ASN A 58 2.21 -4.87 -12.62
C ASN A 58 0.73 -4.62 -12.84
N PHE A 59 0.41 -3.51 -13.50
CA PHE A 59 -0.96 -3.09 -13.71
C PHE A 59 -1.51 -3.57 -15.05
N THR A 60 -2.82 -3.70 -15.12
CA THR A 60 -3.53 -3.99 -16.37
C THR A 60 -3.73 -2.71 -17.17
N ALA A 61 -4.21 -2.85 -18.41
CA ALA A 61 -4.53 -1.70 -19.25
C ALA A 61 -5.65 -0.81 -18.68
N ALA A 62 -6.38 -1.29 -17.67
CA ALA A 62 -7.40 -0.49 -16.99
C ALA A 62 -6.81 0.64 -16.15
N VAL A 63 -5.51 0.58 -15.83
CA VAL A 63 -4.81 1.66 -15.12
C VAL A 63 -4.08 2.50 -16.17
N PRO A 64 -4.62 3.68 -16.53
CA PRO A 64 -4.01 4.48 -17.59
C PRO A 64 -2.68 5.08 -17.15
N MET A 65 -1.72 5.13 -18.09
CA MET A 65 -0.43 5.79 -17.91
C MET A 65 0.50 5.19 -16.85
N LEU A 66 0.13 4.05 -16.25
CA LEU A 66 0.94 3.40 -15.23
C LEU A 66 1.04 1.91 -15.55
N ARG A 67 2.24 1.44 -15.89
CA ARG A 67 2.48 0.03 -16.22
C ARG A 67 2.81 -0.79 -14.98
N TYR A 68 3.64 -0.23 -14.11
CA TYR A 68 4.07 -0.91 -12.89
C TYR A 68 4.58 0.10 -11.88
N VAL A 69 4.62 -0.32 -10.62
CA VAL A 69 5.37 0.36 -9.56
C VAL A 69 6.21 -0.68 -8.83
N LYS A 70 7.43 -0.30 -8.47
CA LYS A 70 8.33 -1.15 -7.71
C LYS A 70 8.57 -0.53 -6.33
N ASN A 71 8.27 -1.29 -5.30
CA ASN A 71 8.42 -0.87 -3.91
C ASN A 71 9.58 -1.61 -3.27
N LYS A 72 10.33 -0.92 -2.41
CA LYS A 72 11.38 -1.53 -1.60
C LYS A 72 10.98 -1.44 -0.13
N VAL A 73 11.03 -2.55 0.58
CA VAL A 73 10.68 -2.61 1.99
C VAL A 73 11.78 -1.96 2.83
N ASP A 74 11.42 -0.94 3.60
CA ASP A 74 12.32 -0.20 4.49
C ASP A 74 12.19 -0.67 5.94
N ILE A 75 10.97 -0.92 6.40
CA ILE A 75 10.67 -1.40 7.75
C ILE A 75 9.61 -2.49 7.65
N LEU A 76 9.84 -3.59 8.35
CA LEU A 76 8.84 -4.64 8.55
C LEU A 76 8.91 -5.06 10.02
N ASP A 77 7.95 -4.61 10.81
CA ASP A 77 7.88 -4.87 12.26
C ASP A 77 6.60 -5.64 12.56
N ASN A 78 6.73 -6.95 12.71
CA ASN A 78 5.60 -7.84 12.96
C ASN A 78 5.02 -7.71 14.38
N GLU A 79 5.80 -7.18 15.32
CA GLU A 79 5.33 -6.99 16.69
C GLU A 79 4.44 -5.76 16.82
N ASN A 80 4.89 -4.65 16.21
CA ASN A 80 4.18 -3.38 16.27
C ASN A 80 3.26 -3.15 15.08
N LEU A 81 3.20 -4.09 14.15
CA LEU A 81 2.40 -4.04 12.94
C LEU A 81 2.65 -2.75 12.15
N LEU A 82 3.93 -2.51 11.88
CA LEU A 82 4.41 -1.34 11.16
C LEU A 82 5.16 -1.76 9.91
N TYR A 83 4.74 -1.22 8.77
CA TYR A 83 5.33 -1.49 7.47
C TYR A 83 5.63 -0.18 6.76
N LYS A 84 6.87 -0.03 6.31
CA LYS A 84 7.27 1.16 5.57
C LYS A 84 7.99 0.74 4.30
N TYR A 85 7.66 1.39 3.20
CA TYR A 85 8.28 1.10 1.90
C TYR A 85 8.46 2.37 1.08
N THR A 86 9.44 2.33 0.19
CA THR A 86 9.72 3.42 -0.75
C THR A 86 9.42 2.92 -2.16
N VAL A 87 8.73 3.75 -2.93
CA VAL A 87 8.53 3.48 -4.35
C VAL A 87 9.81 3.87 -5.08
N VAL A 88 10.51 2.89 -5.64
CA VAL A 88 11.84 3.09 -6.27
C VAL A 88 11.78 3.18 -7.78
N GLU A 89 10.70 2.70 -8.41
CA GLU A 89 10.48 2.79 -9.85
C GLU A 89 8.99 2.89 -10.17
N GLY A 90 8.68 3.51 -11.28
CA GLY A 90 7.32 3.56 -11.83
C GLY A 90 6.59 4.88 -11.65
N LEU A 91 7.02 5.71 -10.72
CA LEU A 91 6.41 7.01 -10.47
C LEU A 91 7.39 8.12 -10.90
N GLU A 92 7.39 8.44 -12.18
CA GLU A 92 8.37 9.36 -12.78
C GLU A 92 8.21 10.82 -12.35
N LYS A 93 7.02 11.21 -11.91
CA LYS A 93 6.73 12.59 -11.49
C LYS A 93 7.24 12.92 -10.09
N PHE A 94 7.76 11.92 -9.38
CA PHE A 94 8.21 12.08 -7.99
C PHE A 94 9.68 11.77 -7.83
N LYS A 95 10.40 12.62 -7.09
CA LYS A 95 11.78 12.35 -6.66
C LYS A 95 11.82 11.31 -5.57
N SER A 96 10.80 11.33 -4.71
CA SER A 96 10.67 10.34 -3.65
C SER A 96 9.20 10.12 -3.33
N ASN A 97 8.89 8.90 -2.91
CA ASN A 97 7.57 8.52 -2.44
C ASN A 97 7.78 7.40 -1.42
N THR A 98 7.54 7.69 -0.15
CA THR A 98 7.67 6.74 0.95
C THR A 98 6.34 6.61 1.64
N ASN A 99 5.90 5.38 1.87
CA ASN A 99 4.59 5.09 2.43
C ASN A 99 4.71 4.22 3.68
N GLN A 100 3.74 4.35 4.58
CA GLN A 100 3.71 3.62 5.83
C GLN A 100 2.31 3.07 6.09
N ILE A 101 2.27 1.82 6.54
CA ILE A 101 1.07 1.17 7.06
C ILE A 101 1.29 0.90 8.54
N LYS A 102 0.36 1.33 9.37
CA LYS A 102 0.33 1.02 10.80
C LYS A 102 -1.04 0.46 11.14
N ILE A 103 -1.07 -0.69 11.79
CA ILE A 103 -2.31 -1.31 12.22
C ILE A 103 -2.33 -1.34 13.74
N GLU A 104 -3.40 -0.81 14.33
CA GLU A 104 -3.58 -0.77 15.77
C GLU A 104 -4.83 -1.57 16.15
N GLY A 105 -4.81 -2.18 17.32
CA GLY A 105 -5.99 -2.84 17.86
C GLY A 105 -6.99 -1.84 18.42
N SER A 106 -8.27 -2.14 18.28
CA SER A 106 -9.35 -1.37 18.90
C SER A 106 -9.95 -2.13 20.07
N GLU A 107 -10.69 -1.42 20.94
CA GLU A 107 -11.27 -2.00 22.16
C GLU A 107 -12.22 -3.16 21.89
N ASP A 108 -12.86 -3.17 20.73
CA ASP A 108 -13.86 -4.19 20.35
C ASP A 108 -13.24 -5.44 19.69
N GLY A 109 -11.91 -5.54 19.67
CA GLY A 109 -11.20 -6.66 19.04
C GLY A 109 -10.92 -6.46 17.56
N GLY A 110 -11.34 -5.35 16.97
CA GLY A 110 -11.06 -4.97 15.59
C GLY A 110 -9.78 -4.17 15.48
N SER A 111 -9.67 -3.40 14.42
CA SER A 111 -8.46 -2.67 14.05
C SER A 111 -8.73 -1.24 13.61
N VAL A 112 -7.69 -0.41 13.72
CA VAL A 112 -7.61 0.86 13.01
C VAL A 112 -6.45 0.72 12.03
N PHE A 113 -6.75 0.84 10.74
CA PHE A 113 -5.77 0.78 9.66
C PHE A 113 -5.36 2.19 9.30
N LYS A 114 -4.07 2.49 9.42
CA LYS A 114 -3.52 3.82 9.13
C LYS A 114 -2.57 3.74 7.96
N PHE A 115 -2.82 4.56 6.94
CA PHE A 115 -1.97 4.65 5.76
C PHE A 115 -1.52 6.09 5.57
N SER A 116 -0.21 6.30 5.54
CA SER A 116 0.37 7.63 5.41
C SER A 116 1.56 7.59 4.46
N GLY A 117 1.94 8.76 3.98
CA GLY A 117 3.08 8.84 3.08
C GLY A 117 3.66 10.23 2.97
N GLU A 118 4.87 10.28 2.42
CA GLU A 118 5.58 11.49 2.07
C GLU A 118 6.02 11.40 0.62
N TYR A 119 5.96 12.52 -0.09
CA TYR A 119 6.38 12.56 -1.48
C TYR A 119 6.98 13.91 -1.83
N ILE A 120 7.89 13.91 -2.82
CA ILE A 120 8.51 15.11 -3.36
C ILE A 120 8.35 15.06 -4.87
N ASN A 121 7.77 16.13 -5.45
CA ASN A 121 7.59 16.23 -6.90
C ASN A 121 8.94 16.50 -7.59
N VAL A 122 9.09 16.00 -8.82
CA VAL A 122 10.24 16.31 -9.65
C VAL A 122 10.17 17.77 -10.10
N GLY A 123 8.98 18.27 -10.45
CA GLY A 123 8.72 19.63 -10.86
C GLY A 123 8.37 20.54 -9.69
N ASP A 124 7.56 21.56 -9.99
CA ASP A 124 7.10 22.51 -8.98
C ASP A 124 6.18 21.84 -7.96
N ASP A 125 6.14 22.40 -6.74
CA ASP A 125 5.23 21.93 -5.69
C ASP A 125 3.76 22.03 -6.11
N ASP A 126 3.46 22.93 -7.04
CA ASP A 126 2.10 23.16 -7.55
C ASP A 126 1.77 22.34 -8.80
N ASP A 127 2.56 21.31 -9.12
CA ASP A 127 2.29 20.46 -10.29
C ASP A 127 0.96 19.73 -10.11
N GLU A 128 -0.07 20.21 -10.78
CA GLU A 128 -1.43 19.64 -10.70
C GLU A 128 -1.49 18.20 -11.19
N ALA A 129 -0.70 17.85 -12.19
CA ALA A 129 -0.66 16.48 -12.72
C ALA A 129 -0.05 15.52 -11.69
N ALA A 130 1.02 15.94 -11.01
CA ALA A 130 1.64 15.14 -9.95
C ALA A 130 0.69 15.00 -8.77
N GLU A 131 -0.01 16.07 -8.37
CA GLU A 131 -0.98 16.01 -7.28
C GLU A 131 -2.16 15.09 -7.62
N ALA A 132 -2.62 15.10 -8.87
CA ALA A 132 -3.67 14.19 -9.32
C ALA A 132 -3.20 12.74 -9.26
N ASP A 133 -1.96 12.47 -9.64
CA ASP A 133 -1.39 11.12 -9.60
C ASP A 133 -1.27 10.61 -8.17
N ILE A 134 -0.83 11.46 -7.23
CA ILE A 134 -0.71 11.02 -5.82
C ILE A 134 -2.09 10.77 -5.20
N LYS A 135 -3.07 11.58 -5.54
CA LYS A 135 -4.45 11.38 -5.09
C LYS A 135 -5.00 10.06 -5.62
N ALA A 136 -4.79 9.78 -6.89
CA ALA A 136 -5.24 8.52 -7.51
C ALA A 136 -4.54 7.32 -6.87
N ALA A 137 -3.23 7.41 -6.62
CA ALA A 137 -2.46 6.36 -5.98
C ALA A 137 -2.95 6.10 -4.55
N LYS A 138 -3.17 7.16 -3.79
CA LYS A 138 -3.69 7.06 -2.42
C LYS A 138 -5.07 6.39 -2.40
N GLU A 139 -5.97 6.83 -3.24
CA GLU A 139 -7.32 6.26 -3.34
C GLU A 139 -7.28 4.79 -3.78
N GLY A 140 -6.42 4.48 -4.76
CA GLY A 140 -6.23 3.11 -5.23
C GLY A 140 -5.71 2.18 -4.15
N ASN A 141 -4.74 2.64 -3.37
CA ASN A 141 -4.21 1.87 -2.25
C ASN A 141 -5.25 1.65 -1.16
N LEU A 142 -6.01 2.69 -0.80
CA LEU A 142 -7.07 2.55 0.20
C LEU A 142 -8.15 1.58 -0.26
N ASN A 143 -8.53 1.62 -1.53
CA ASN A 143 -9.50 0.69 -2.07
C ASN A 143 -8.98 -0.74 -2.05
N MET A 144 -7.68 -0.93 -2.28
CA MET A 144 -7.03 -2.23 -2.17
C MET A 144 -7.12 -2.77 -0.74
N PHE A 145 -6.78 -1.94 0.26
CA PHE A 145 -6.82 -2.36 1.66
C PHE A 145 -8.25 -2.65 2.12
N LYS A 146 -9.24 -1.89 1.67
CA LYS A 146 -10.64 -2.17 1.93
C LYS A 146 -11.11 -3.44 1.22
N GLY A 147 -10.54 -3.74 0.05
CA GLY A 147 -10.77 -5.01 -0.64
C GLY A 147 -10.24 -6.19 0.15
N VAL A 148 -9.07 -6.04 0.79
CA VAL A 148 -8.53 -7.05 1.70
C VAL A 148 -9.49 -7.27 2.87
N GLU A 149 -9.98 -6.19 3.48
CA GLU A 149 -10.95 -6.28 4.57
C GLU A 149 -12.18 -7.06 4.14
N ALA A 150 -12.75 -6.72 2.99
CA ALA A 150 -13.94 -7.41 2.46
C ALA A 150 -13.67 -8.91 2.24
N TYR A 151 -12.49 -9.24 1.73
CA TYR A 151 -12.08 -10.63 1.56
C TYR A 151 -12.03 -11.38 2.88
N LEU A 152 -11.45 -10.76 3.92
CA LEU A 152 -11.33 -11.37 5.24
C LEU A 152 -12.69 -11.53 5.93
N LEU A 153 -13.60 -10.59 5.73
CA LEU A 153 -14.96 -10.68 6.26
C LEU A 153 -15.75 -11.81 5.58
N ALA A 154 -15.51 -12.02 4.28
CA ALA A 154 -16.15 -13.12 3.52
C ALA A 154 -15.49 -14.48 3.80
N ASN A 155 -14.27 -14.49 4.34
CA ASN A 155 -13.49 -15.71 4.60
C ASN A 155 -12.96 -15.70 6.05
N PRO A 156 -13.84 -15.95 7.04
CA PRO A 156 -13.47 -15.75 8.45
C PRO A 156 -12.36 -16.67 8.96
N ASN A 157 -12.04 -17.75 8.24
CA ASN A 157 -10.95 -18.65 8.61
C ASN A 157 -9.62 -18.34 7.90
N ALA A 158 -9.60 -17.37 7.01
CA ALA A 158 -8.37 -16.98 6.31
C ALA A 158 -7.50 -16.12 7.22
N TYR A 159 -6.21 -16.41 7.21
CA TYR A 159 -5.20 -15.64 7.95
C TYR A 159 -5.43 -15.55 9.47
N VAL A 160 -6.04 -16.55 10.01
CA VAL A 160 -6.22 -16.66 11.49
C VAL A 160 -4.93 -17.06 12.20
#